data_9b5b528281a23c3642a2507906733056
#
_entry.id   9b5b528281a23c3642a2507906733056
#
_cell.length_a   1.000
_cell.length_b   1.000
_cell.length_c   1.000
_cell.angle_alpha   90.00
_cell.angle_beta   90.00
_cell.angle_gamma   90.00
#
_symmetry.space_group_name_H-M   'P 1'
#
loop_
_entity.id
_entity.type
_entity.pdbx_description
1 polymer ?
#
loop_
_entity_poly.entity_id
_entity_poly.type
_entity_poly.pdbx_seq_one_letter_code
_entity_poly.pdbx_strand_id
1 'polypeptide(L)'
;MNENGSRVVVITGGSRGIGRCVALKFAEEAARIVLVHYDPDESAAQETLALLKEKGVQVEAHKVDVSVRQEVEELFGDILERYGRVDVLVNNAGITRDTLLMRMGEKDWDAVLNVNLKSVFNCTQAVIRAMIKQRSGCIVSMSSVVGQIGNVGQANYSASKAGIMGFTKTVAREVAARGIRVNAVAPGFIDTEMTAALPEKVRQKFLEQIPLGRMGRPEEVAEVVYWLCSDSASYLTGQVIHVNGGLYM
;
A
#
# COMPACT_ATOMS: atom_id res chain seq x y z
N MET A 1 -13.13 26.51 10.01
CA MET A 1 -12.02 25.76 9.36
C MET A 1 -12.49 25.49 7.94
N ASN A 2 -11.75 25.97 6.95
CA ASN A 2 -12.19 25.92 5.55
C ASN A 2 -12.23 24.47 5.06
N GLU A 3 -13.36 24.01 4.54
CA GLU A 3 -13.55 22.67 3.93
C GLU A 3 -12.58 22.37 2.77
N ASN A 4 -11.91 23.38 2.24
CA ASN A 4 -10.95 23.31 1.12
C ASN A 4 -9.50 22.95 1.51
N GLY A 5 -9.19 22.67 2.78
CA GLY A 5 -7.82 22.45 3.27
C GLY A 5 -7.47 21.00 3.66
N SER A 6 -8.43 20.08 3.71
CA SER A 6 -8.17 18.69 4.12
C SER A 6 -7.37 17.93 3.05
N ARG A 7 -6.34 17.18 3.49
CA ARG A 7 -5.56 16.29 2.60
C ARG A 7 -6.46 15.21 2.00
N VAL A 8 -6.29 14.93 0.71
CA VAL A 8 -6.93 13.82 0.03
C VAL A 8 -5.98 12.63 0.01
N VAL A 9 -6.37 11.55 0.68
CA VAL A 9 -5.57 10.32 0.88
C VAL A 9 -6.27 9.16 0.19
N VAL A 10 -5.63 8.57 -0.81
CA VAL A 10 -6.14 7.39 -1.52
C VAL A 10 -5.36 6.16 -1.08
N ILE A 11 -6.07 5.10 -0.66
CA ILE A 11 -5.46 3.87 -0.14
C ILE A 11 -6.05 2.67 -0.89
N THR A 12 -5.22 1.98 -1.69
CA THR A 12 -5.63 0.74 -2.35
C THR A 12 -5.50 -0.45 -1.40
N GLY A 13 -6.44 -1.40 -1.47
CA GLY A 13 -6.52 -2.48 -0.48
C GLY A 13 -6.81 -1.95 0.93
N GLY A 14 -7.61 -0.86 1.03
CA GLY A 14 -7.90 -0.14 2.27
C GLY A 14 -8.95 -0.80 3.18
N SER A 15 -9.59 -1.87 2.75
CA SER A 15 -10.73 -2.49 3.44
C SER A 15 -10.35 -3.29 4.70
N ARG A 16 -9.13 -3.80 4.79
CA ARG A 16 -8.68 -4.68 5.89
C ARG A 16 -7.18 -4.59 6.15
N GLY A 17 -6.70 -5.27 7.19
CA GLY A 17 -5.29 -5.46 7.48
C GLY A 17 -4.50 -4.15 7.56
N ILE A 18 -3.31 -4.11 6.94
CA ILE A 18 -2.44 -2.92 6.93
C ILE A 18 -3.15 -1.71 6.32
N GLY A 19 -3.89 -1.89 5.21
CA GLY A 19 -4.60 -0.78 4.55
C GLY A 19 -5.66 -0.12 5.45
N ARG A 20 -6.42 -0.91 6.22
CA ARG A 20 -7.36 -0.42 7.24
C ARG A 20 -6.63 0.38 8.32
N CYS A 21 -5.53 -0.15 8.86
CA CYS A 21 -4.76 0.55 9.89
C CYS A 21 -4.15 1.86 9.39
N VAL A 22 -3.68 1.88 8.13
CA VAL A 22 -3.23 3.12 7.47
C VAL A 22 -4.36 4.14 7.38
N ALA A 23 -5.56 3.73 6.94
CA ALA A 23 -6.72 4.62 6.86
C ALA A 23 -7.10 5.17 8.24
N LEU A 24 -7.16 4.32 9.28
CA LEU A 24 -7.44 4.72 10.65
C LEU A 24 -6.40 5.69 11.21
N LYS A 25 -5.13 5.54 10.82
CA LYS A 25 -4.07 6.46 11.22
C LYS A 25 -4.22 7.83 10.57
N PHE A 26 -4.52 7.89 9.26
CA PHE A 26 -4.80 9.16 8.60
C PHE A 26 -6.08 9.85 9.10
N ALA A 27 -7.01 9.10 9.68
CA ALA A 27 -8.21 9.68 10.28
C ALA A 27 -7.92 10.58 11.51
N GLU A 28 -6.74 10.46 12.12
CA GLU A 28 -6.35 11.30 13.26
C GLU A 28 -6.08 12.76 12.86
N GLU A 29 -5.83 13.05 11.58
CA GLU A 29 -5.54 14.42 11.07
C GLU A 29 -6.66 15.04 10.24
N ALA A 30 -7.90 14.60 10.39
CA ALA A 30 -9.04 15.11 9.63
C ALA A 30 -8.85 15.07 8.09
N ALA A 31 -8.15 14.07 7.57
CA ALA A 31 -7.98 13.84 6.15
C ALA A 31 -9.29 13.40 5.49
N ARG A 32 -9.41 13.65 4.18
CA ARG A 32 -10.44 13.03 3.35
C ARG A 32 -9.88 11.71 2.81
N ILE A 33 -10.51 10.59 3.15
CA ILE A 33 -9.99 9.25 2.88
C ILE A 33 -10.80 8.58 1.78
N VAL A 34 -10.13 8.12 0.75
CA VAL A 34 -10.70 7.31 -0.33
C VAL A 34 -10.12 5.90 -0.22
N LEU A 35 -10.97 4.95 0.15
CA LEU A 35 -10.63 3.53 0.18
C LEU A 35 -10.91 2.91 -1.18
N VAL A 36 -9.93 2.18 -1.70
CA VAL A 36 -10.13 1.37 -2.90
C VAL A 36 -9.99 -0.10 -2.51
N HIS A 37 -10.96 -0.92 -2.87
CA HIS A 37 -10.97 -2.35 -2.56
C HIS A 37 -11.51 -3.17 -3.72
N TYR A 38 -11.29 -4.48 -3.67
CA TYR A 38 -11.86 -5.43 -4.62
C TYR A 38 -12.34 -6.68 -3.87
N ASP A 39 -13.03 -6.46 -2.74
CA ASP A 39 -13.54 -7.54 -1.91
C ASP A 39 -14.78 -8.19 -2.57
N PRO A 40 -14.93 -9.52 -2.46
CA PRO A 40 -16.08 -10.21 -3.05
C PRO A 40 -17.42 -9.73 -2.51
N ASP A 41 -17.53 -9.55 -1.20
CA ASP A 41 -18.78 -9.28 -0.47
C ASP A 41 -18.87 -7.88 0.17
N GLU A 42 -17.85 -7.04 0.02
CA GLU A 42 -17.76 -5.68 0.56
C GLU A 42 -17.84 -5.54 2.10
N SER A 43 -18.05 -6.63 2.86
CA SER A 43 -18.24 -6.56 4.32
C SER A 43 -17.08 -5.86 5.03
N ALA A 44 -15.84 -6.21 4.66
CA ALA A 44 -14.63 -5.59 5.24
C ALA A 44 -14.53 -4.10 4.91
N ALA A 45 -14.97 -3.68 3.72
CA ALA A 45 -15.00 -2.28 3.33
C ALA A 45 -16.03 -1.50 4.14
N GLN A 46 -17.24 -2.07 4.32
CA GLN A 46 -18.29 -1.45 5.13
C GLN A 46 -17.90 -1.31 6.60
N GLU A 47 -17.25 -2.34 7.17
CA GLU A 47 -16.72 -2.28 8.54
C GLU A 47 -15.68 -1.14 8.68
N THR A 48 -14.75 -1.04 7.75
CA THR A 48 -13.73 0.02 7.77
C THR A 48 -14.35 1.41 7.59
N LEU A 49 -15.35 1.54 6.70
CA LEU A 49 -16.12 2.78 6.56
C LEU A 49 -16.81 3.20 7.86
N ALA A 50 -17.43 2.25 8.58
CA ALA A 50 -18.08 2.52 9.85
C ALA A 50 -17.07 3.06 10.89
N LEU A 51 -15.94 2.37 11.06
CA LEU A 51 -14.87 2.79 11.97
C LEU A 51 -14.33 4.19 11.67
N LEU A 52 -14.18 4.53 10.39
CA LEU A 52 -13.70 5.86 9.97
C LEU A 52 -14.76 6.95 10.18
N LYS A 53 -16.03 6.65 9.92
CA LYS A 53 -17.15 7.58 10.19
C LYS A 53 -17.29 7.89 11.67
N GLU A 54 -17.09 6.92 12.56
CA GLU A 54 -17.07 7.13 14.01
C GLU A 54 -15.97 8.10 14.45
N LYS A 55 -14.86 8.19 13.71
CA LYS A 55 -13.80 9.19 13.92
C LYS A 55 -14.14 10.58 13.35
N GLY A 56 -15.28 10.74 12.69
CA GLY A 56 -15.76 12.02 12.16
C GLY A 56 -15.04 12.48 10.88
N VAL A 57 -14.33 11.62 10.18
CA VAL A 57 -13.64 11.98 8.94
C VAL A 57 -14.51 11.73 7.71
N GLN A 58 -14.25 12.51 6.65
CA GLN A 58 -14.88 12.27 5.35
C GLN A 58 -14.24 11.04 4.70
N VAL A 59 -15.04 10.02 4.45
CA VAL A 59 -14.56 8.76 3.87
C VAL A 59 -15.53 8.22 2.84
N GLU A 60 -14.99 7.67 1.78
CA GLU A 60 -15.71 6.91 0.75
C GLU A 60 -14.94 5.64 0.41
N ALA A 61 -15.62 4.63 -0.11
CA ALA A 61 -15.03 3.39 -0.57
C ALA A 61 -15.52 3.07 -1.99
N HIS A 62 -14.59 2.63 -2.83
CA HIS A 62 -14.83 2.27 -4.22
C HIS A 62 -14.36 0.85 -4.47
N LYS A 63 -15.24 0.04 -5.08
CA LYS A 63 -14.90 -1.30 -5.55
C LYS A 63 -14.32 -1.21 -6.95
N VAL A 64 -13.00 -1.30 -7.05
CA VAL A 64 -12.24 -1.12 -8.30
C VAL A 64 -11.13 -2.16 -8.36
N ASP A 65 -11.02 -2.85 -9.49
CA ASP A 65 -9.85 -3.69 -9.79
C ASP A 65 -8.67 -2.81 -10.24
N VAL A 66 -7.74 -2.56 -9.34
CA VAL A 66 -6.57 -1.72 -9.61
C VAL A 66 -5.60 -2.32 -10.65
N SER A 67 -5.76 -3.59 -11.02
CA SER A 67 -5.02 -4.21 -12.13
C SER A 67 -5.56 -3.80 -13.50
N VAL A 68 -6.82 -3.32 -13.56
CA VAL A 68 -7.52 -2.85 -14.76
C VAL A 68 -7.31 -1.35 -14.91
N ARG A 69 -6.53 -0.98 -15.93
CA ARG A 69 -6.14 0.42 -16.15
C ARG A 69 -7.32 1.36 -16.31
N GLN A 70 -8.33 0.96 -17.07
CA GLN A 70 -9.51 1.80 -17.34
C GLN A 70 -10.27 2.13 -16.05
N GLU A 71 -10.50 1.15 -15.17
CA GLU A 71 -11.17 1.36 -13.89
C GLU A 71 -10.40 2.34 -12.99
N VAL A 72 -9.06 2.24 -13.00
CA VAL A 72 -8.18 3.17 -12.26
C VAL A 72 -8.27 4.58 -12.84
N GLU A 73 -8.22 4.75 -14.17
CA GLU A 73 -8.32 6.05 -14.82
C GLU A 73 -9.68 6.72 -14.55
N GLU A 74 -10.77 5.97 -14.57
CA GLU A 74 -12.13 6.45 -14.23
C GLU A 74 -12.20 6.89 -12.76
N LEU A 75 -11.74 6.07 -11.82
CA LEU A 75 -11.74 6.40 -10.40
C LEU A 75 -10.94 7.67 -10.09
N PHE A 76 -9.69 7.73 -10.56
CA PHE A 76 -8.84 8.90 -10.28
C PHE A 76 -9.31 10.15 -11.02
N GLY A 77 -9.93 9.99 -12.20
CA GLY A 77 -10.61 11.08 -12.91
C GLY A 77 -11.71 11.70 -12.05
N ASP A 78 -12.60 10.88 -11.49
CA ASP A 78 -13.68 11.30 -10.60
C ASP A 78 -13.15 11.95 -9.30
N ILE A 79 -12.12 11.37 -8.66
CA ILE A 79 -11.49 11.94 -7.47
C ILE A 79 -10.92 13.34 -7.78
N LEU A 80 -10.21 13.49 -8.90
CA LEU A 80 -9.60 14.75 -9.28
C LEU A 80 -10.62 15.80 -9.72
N GLU A 81 -11.73 15.40 -10.35
CA GLU A 81 -12.84 16.30 -10.68
C GLU A 81 -13.51 16.85 -9.42
N ARG A 82 -13.78 15.98 -8.43
CA ARG A 82 -14.48 16.37 -7.18
C ARG A 82 -13.59 17.13 -6.20
N TYR A 83 -12.33 16.73 -6.06
CA TYR A 83 -11.46 17.28 -5.02
C TYR A 83 -10.35 18.19 -5.55
N GLY A 84 -10.07 18.16 -6.84
CA GLY A 84 -9.03 18.96 -7.48
C GLY A 84 -7.59 18.52 -7.15
N ARG A 85 -7.43 17.54 -6.26
CA ARG A 85 -6.13 17.12 -5.73
C ARG A 85 -6.10 15.69 -5.23
N VAL A 86 -4.89 15.13 -5.18
CA VAL A 86 -4.54 13.94 -4.37
C VAL A 86 -3.21 14.26 -3.68
N ASP A 87 -3.19 14.20 -2.35
CA ASP A 87 -2.00 14.54 -1.55
C ASP A 87 -1.17 13.31 -1.20
N VAL A 88 -1.85 12.20 -0.96
CA VAL A 88 -1.23 10.93 -0.62
C VAL A 88 -1.84 9.80 -1.43
N LEU A 89 -0.98 8.98 -2.02
CA LEU A 89 -1.34 7.70 -2.59
C LEU A 89 -0.62 6.58 -1.84
N VAL A 90 -1.37 5.66 -1.25
CA VAL A 90 -0.83 4.44 -0.64
C VAL A 90 -1.20 3.24 -1.51
N ASN A 91 -0.24 2.74 -2.27
CA ASN A 91 -0.37 1.51 -3.05
C ASN A 91 -0.18 0.32 -2.14
N ASN A 92 -1.26 -0.18 -1.55
CA ASN A 92 -1.22 -1.29 -0.59
C ASN A 92 -1.90 -2.56 -1.13
N ALA A 93 -2.75 -2.49 -2.14
CA ALA A 93 -3.39 -3.66 -2.73
C ALA A 93 -2.37 -4.74 -3.11
N GLY A 94 -2.70 -6.00 -2.81
CA GLY A 94 -1.83 -7.11 -3.13
C GLY A 94 -2.44 -8.46 -2.78
N ILE A 95 -1.99 -9.47 -3.51
CA ILE A 95 -2.39 -10.88 -3.33
C ILE A 95 -1.17 -11.78 -3.32
N THR A 96 -1.35 -13.00 -2.83
CA THR A 96 -0.40 -14.11 -2.97
C THR A 96 -1.05 -15.26 -3.74
N ARG A 97 -0.24 -16.03 -4.48
CA ARG A 97 -0.56 -17.29 -5.12
C ARG A 97 0.67 -18.18 -5.00
N ASP A 98 0.85 -18.73 -3.79
CA ASP A 98 2.10 -19.40 -3.42
C ASP A 98 2.11 -20.83 -3.90
N THR A 99 3.14 -21.17 -4.69
CA THR A 99 3.43 -22.54 -5.13
C THR A 99 4.87 -22.63 -5.61
N LEU A 100 5.45 -23.83 -5.54
CA LEU A 100 6.82 -24.06 -6.06
C LEU A 100 6.90 -23.70 -7.54
N LEU A 101 8.00 -23.09 -7.97
CA LEU A 101 8.19 -22.63 -9.36
C LEU A 101 7.88 -23.71 -10.39
N MET A 102 8.28 -24.96 -10.13
CA MET A 102 8.03 -26.09 -11.04
C MET A 102 6.52 -26.42 -11.23
N ARG A 103 5.65 -25.90 -10.39
CA ARG A 103 4.19 -26.09 -10.45
C ARG A 103 3.42 -24.79 -10.66
N MET A 104 4.12 -23.67 -10.71
CA MET A 104 3.51 -22.35 -10.84
C MET A 104 2.96 -22.18 -12.26
N GLY A 105 1.65 -22.01 -12.37
CA GLY A 105 1.01 -21.71 -13.65
C GLY A 105 1.14 -20.24 -14.03
N GLU A 106 1.14 -19.95 -15.32
CA GLU A 106 1.18 -18.58 -15.87
C GLU A 106 0.06 -17.71 -15.30
N LYS A 107 -1.14 -18.27 -15.10
CA LYS A 107 -2.28 -17.54 -14.50
C LYS A 107 -1.98 -17.02 -13.08
N ASP A 108 -1.29 -17.82 -12.26
CA ASP A 108 -0.94 -17.41 -10.89
C ASP A 108 0.19 -16.39 -10.90
N TRP A 109 1.14 -16.54 -11.82
CA TRP A 109 2.19 -15.56 -12.07
C TRP A 109 1.59 -14.22 -12.48
N ASP A 110 0.79 -14.20 -13.54
CA ASP A 110 0.18 -12.97 -14.09
C ASP A 110 -0.75 -12.29 -13.10
N ALA A 111 -1.57 -13.05 -12.38
CA ALA A 111 -2.46 -12.49 -11.36
C ALA A 111 -1.68 -11.70 -10.29
N VAL A 112 -0.59 -12.28 -9.77
CA VAL A 112 0.23 -11.62 -8.75
C VAL A 112 0.96 -10.40 -9.32
N LEU A 113 1.56 -10.50 -10.52
CA LEU A 113 2.23 -9.36 -11.14
C LEU A 113 1.24 -8.22 -11.47
N ASN A 114 0.07 -8.55 -11.97
CA ASN A 114 -0.95 -7.57 -12.33
C ASN A 114 -1.50 -6.84 -11.10
N VAL A 115 -1.86 -7.58 -10.03
CA VAL A 115 -2.42 -6.96 -8.84
C VAL A 115 -1.35 -6.26 -8.00
N ASN A 116 -0.14 -6.84 -7.84
CA ASN A 116 0.85 -6.27 -6.92
C ASN A 116 1.73 -5.20 -7.55
N LEU A 117 2.13 -5.36 -8.84
CA LEU A 117 3.10 -4.46 -9.47
C LEU A 117 2.47 -3.55 -10.51
N LYS A 118 1.68 -4.11 -11.45
CA LYS A 118 1.03 -3.29 -12.48
C LYS A 118 0.05 -2.30 -11.88
N SER A 119 -0.66 -2.66 -10.80
CA SER A 119 -1.54 -1.74 -10.08
C SER A 119 -0.80 -0.52 -9.52
N VAL A 120 0.41 -0.71 -8.97
CA VAL A 120 1.26 0.38 -8.50
C VAL A 120 1.60 1.35 -9.64
N PHE A 121 1.93 0.83 -10.81
CA PHE A 121 2.12 1.64 -12.01
C PHE A 121 0.83 2.37 -12.40
N ASN A 122 -0.30 1.67 -12.51
CA ASN A 122 -1.58 2.26 -12.91
C ASN A 122 -1.98 3.43 -12.00
N CYS A 123 -2.02 3.19 -10.68
CA CYS A 123 -2.44 4.20 -9.69
C CYS A 123 -1.46 5.37 -9.63
N THR A 124 -0.15 5.10 -9.66
CA THR A 124 0.86 6.15 -9.64
C THR A 124 0.76 7.02 -10.89
N GLN A 125 0.60 6.42 -12.09
CA GLN A 125 0.46 7.16 -13.33
C GLN A 125 -0.81 8.02 -13.36
N ALA A 126 -1.90 7.56 -12.77
CA ALA A 126 -3.16 8.29 -12.71
C ALA A 126 -3.06 9.60 -11.89
N VAL A 127 -2.26 9.61 -10.80
CA VAL A 127 -2.14 10.80 -9.94
C VAL A 127 -0.94 11.70 -10.26
N ILE A 128 0.10 11.17 -10.89
CA ILE A 128 1.39 11.84 -10.97
C ILE A 128 1.32 13.22 -11.65
N ARG A 129 0.50 13.36 -12.70
CA ARG A 129 0.32 14.64 -13.40
C ARG A 129 -0.34 15.70 -12.51
N ALA A 130 -1.32 15.31 -11.71
CA ALA A 130 -1.98 16.19 -10.76
C ALA A 130 -1.00 16.63 -9.67
N MET A 131 -0.25 15.71 -9.08
CA MET A 131 0.79 16.01 -8.08
C MET A 131 1.89 16.92 -8.63
N ILE A 132 2.32 16.72 -9.90
CA ILE A 132 3.28 17.62 -10.57
C ILE A 132 2.71 19.05 -10.69
N LYS A 133 1.43 19.20 -11.04
CA LYS A 133 0.76 20.50 -11.11
C LYS A 133 0.61 21.13 -9.72
N GLN A 134 0.29 20.34 -8.71
CA GLN A 134 0.22 20.76 -7.29
C GLN A 134 1.58 21.19 -6.74
N ARG A 135 2.68 20.68 -7.30
CA ARG A 135 4.05 20.78 -6.77
C ARG A 135 4.17 20.19 -5.34
N SER A 136 3.37 19.22 -5.05
CA SER A 136 3.35 18.50 -3.77
C SER A 136 2.68 17.14 -3.94
N GLY A 137 3.10 16.17 -3.14
CA GLY A 137 2.51 14.83 -3.09
C GLY A 137 3.41 13.83 -2.39
N CYS A 138 2.80 12.78 -1.87
CA CYS A 138 3.52 11.65 -1.29
C CYS A 138 2.94 10.34 -1.79
N ILE A 139 3.80 9.48 -2.31
CA ILE A 139 3.42 8.13 -2.76
C ILE A 139 4.18 7.12 -1.91
N VAL A 140 3.46 6.21 -1.26
CA VAL A 140 4.05 5.09 -0.52
C VAL A 140 3.52 3.78 -1.08
N SER A 141 4.43 2.89 -1.48
CA SER A 141 4.07 1.58 -2.05
C SER A 141 4.47 0.45 -1.11
N MET A 142 3.56 -0.51 -0.90
CA MET A 142 3.79 -1.65 -0.04
C MET A 142 4.57 -2.73 -0.78
N SER A 143 5.87 -2.79 -0.50
CA SER A 143 6.74 -3.89 -0.88
C SER A 143 6.62 -5.05 0.14
N SER A 144 7.67 -5.79 0.37
CA SER A 144 7.80 -6.85 1.39
C SER A 144 9.27 -7.16 1.61
N VAL A 145 9.61 -7.65 2.79
CA VAL A 145 10.92 -8.27 3.02
C VAL A 145 11.23 -9.39 2.02
N VAL A 146 10.20 -10.13 1.60
CA VAL A 146 10.31 -11.21 0.59
C VAL A 146 10.78 -10.68 -0.77
N GLY A 147 10.49 -9.43 -1.12
CA GLY A 147 11.04 -8.79 -2.31
C GLY A 147 12.55 -8.58 -2.25
N GLN A 148 13.12 -8.57 -1.05
CA GLN A 148 14.56 -8.42 -0.82
C GLN A 148 15.29 -9.76 -0.71
N ILE A 149 14.74 -10.69 0.11
CA ILE A 149 15.43 -11.94 0.44
C ILE A 149 14.95 -13.16 -0.34
N GLY A 150 13.79 -13.06 -1.02
CA GLY A 150 13.09 -14.21 -1.59
C GLY A 150 12.41 -15.08 -0.53
N ASN A 151 11.52 -15.98 -0.97
CA ASN A 151 10.94 -17.03 -0.15
C ASN A 151 10.51 -18.21 -1.02
N VAL A 152 10.66 -19.42 -0.50
CA VAL A 152 10.29 -20.65 -1.20
C VAL A 152 8.78 -20.63 -1.53
N GLY A 153 8.46 -20.91 -2.79
CA GLY A 153 7.06 -20.94 -3.27
C GLY A 153 6.50 -19.57 -3.64
N GLN A 154 7.26 -18.48 -3.52
CA GLN A 154 6.81 -17.12 -3.77
C GLN A 154 7.57 -16.43 -4.91
N ALA A 155 7.91 -17.13 -5.98
CA ALA A 155 8.67 -16.54 -7.09
C ALA A 155 7.93 -15.34 -7.72
N ASN A 156 6.61 -15.44 -7.96
CA ASN A 156 5.76 -14.36 -8.45
C ASN A 156 5.66 -13.20 -7.47
N TYR A 157 5.40 -13.50 -6.20
CA TYR A 157 5.27 -12.48 -5.14
C TYR A 157 6.59 -11.74 -4.91
N SER A 158 7.70 -12.48 -4.78
CA SER A 158 9.05 -11.89 -4.62
C SER A 158 9.40 -10.97 -5.80
N ALA A 159 9.16 -11.43 -7.04
CA ALA A 159 9.40 -10.63 -8.23
C ALA A 159 8.55 -9.33 -8.23
N SER A 160 7.27 -9.44 -7.89
CA SER A 160 6.38 -8.27 -7.82
C SER A 160 6.85 -7.25 -6.78
N LYS A 161 7.23 -7.72 -5.58
CA LYS A 161 7.63 -6.84 -4.47
C LYS A 161 9.05 -6.25 -4.68
N ALA A 162 9.95 -6.97 -5.32
CA ALA A 162 11.24 -6.43 -5.77
C ALA A 162 11.06 -5.37 -6.88
N GLY A 163 10.13 -5.63 -7.82
CA GLY A 163 9.77 -4.67 -8.87
C GLY A 163 9.29 -3.32 -8.32
N ILE A 164 8.50 -3.33 -7.24
CA ILE A 164 8.05 -2.11 -6.55
C ILE A 164 9.26 -1.30 -6.04
N MET A 165 10.29 -1.94 -5.50
CA MET A 165 11.48 -1.25 -5.01
C MET A 165 12.21 -0.51 -6.13
N GLY A 166 12.37 -1.16 -7.29
CA GLY A 166 12.97 -0.55 -8.48
C GLY A 166 12.12 0.60 -9.03
N PHE A 167 10.81 0.38 -9.16
CA PHE A 167 9.84 1.38 -9.60
C PHE A 167 9.86 2.62 -8.70
N THR A 168 9.83 2.44 -7.38
CA THR A 168 9.90 3.52 -6.39
C THR A 168 11.12 4.41 -6.59
N LYS A 169 12.31 3.82 -6.76
CA LYS A 169 13.56 4.56 -6.94
C LYS A 169 13.56 5.38 -8.24
N THR A 170 13.01 4.81 -9.31
CA THR A 170 12.93 5.48 -10.61
C THR A 170 11.97 6.66 -10.57
N VAL A 171 10.73 6.43 -10.13
CA VAL A 171 9.71 7.50 -10.05
C VAL A 171 10.14 8.61 -9.10
N ALA A 172 10.76 8.28 -7.96
CA ALA A 172 11.30 9.30 -7.05
C ALA A 172 12.26 10.26 -7.75
N ARG A 173 13.17 9.75 -8.60
CA ARG A 173 14.12 10.58 -9.36
C ARG A 173 13.44 11.46 -10.39
N GLU A 174 12.37 10.98 -11.03
CA GLU A 174 11.64 11.71 -12.05
C GLU A 174 10.87 12.90 -11.48
N VAL A 175 10.37 12.80 -10.22
CA VAL A 175 9.42 13.79 -9.70
C VAL A 175 9.93 14.58 -8.50
N ALA A 176 11.11 14.28 -7.96
CA ALA A 176 11.66 14.98 -6.78
C ALA A 176 11.75 16.49 -6.98
N ALA A 177 12.18 16.96 -8.17
CA ALA A 177 12.27 18.39 -8.52
C ALA A 177 10.89 19.10 -8.55
N ARG A 178 9.80 18.34 -8.45
CA ARG A 178 8.42 18.83 -8.40
C ARG A 178 7.84 18.82 -6.98
N GLY A 179 8.65 18.55 -5.97
CA GLY A 179 8.20 18.49 -4.57
C GLY A 179 7.39 17.25 -4.24
N ILE A 180 7.52 16.16 -5.02
CA ILE A 180 6.81 14.90 -4.80
C ILE A 180 7.79 13.88 -4.23
N ARG A 181 7.41 13.21 -3.14
CA ARG A 181 8.20 12.15 -2.51
C ARG A 181 7.59 10.78 -2.82
N VAL A 182 8.42 9.84 -3.17
CA VAL A 182 8.00 8.46 -3.51
C VAL A 182 8.87 7.48 -2.75
N ASN A 183 8.27 6.72 -1.85
CA ASN A 183 8.97 5.75 -1.02
C ASN A 183 8.24 4.39 -1.01
N ALA A 184 8.90 3.36 -0.53
CA ALA A 184 8.32 2.05 -0.29
C ALA A 184 8.48 1.65 1.18
N VAL A 185 7.53 0.89 1.68
CA VAL A 185 7.64 0.19 2.97
C VAL A 185 7.72 -1.31 2.66
N ALA A 186 8.64 -2.00 3.31
CA ALA A 186 8.84 -3.45 3.20
C ALA A 186 8.54 -4.13 4.54
N PRO A 187 7.26 -4.49 4.80
CA PRO A 187 6.91 -5.23 6.00
C PRO A 187 7.58 -6.60 6.03
N GLY A 188 7.86 -7.08 7.23
CA GLY A 188 8.23 -8.46 7.50
C GLY A 188 7.00 -9.33 7.72
N PHE A 189 7.04 -10.14 8.79
CA PHE A 189 5.96 -11.02 9.18
C PHE A 189 4.99 -10.26 10.09
N ILE A 190 3.86 -9.84 9.53
CA ILE A 190 2.85 -8.98 10.19
C ILE A 190 1.60 -9.81 10.51
N ASP A 191 1.04 -9.62 11.71
CA ASP A 191 -0.18 -10.29 12.15
C ASP A 191 -1.42 -9.73 11.43
N THR A 192 -1.84 -10.44 10.39
CA THR A 192 -2.97 -10.11 9.53
C THR A 192 -3.75 -11.38 9.22
N GLU A 193 -4.95 -11.25 8.65
CA GLU A 193 -5.72 -12.40 8.16
C GLU A 193 -4.89 -13.30 7.21
N MET A 194 -4.03 -12.70 6.39
CA MET A 194 -3.17 -13.42 5.44
C MET A 194 -2.16 -14.34 6.16
N THR A 195 -1.59 -13.89 7.28
CA THR A 195 -0.62 -14.66 8.07
C THR A 195 -1.28 -15.55 9.11
N ALA A 196 -2.47 -15.23 9.58
CA ALA A 196 -3.26 -16.04 10.48
C ALA A 196 -3.66 -17.41 9.87
N ALA A 197 -3.81 -17.45 8.53
CA ALA A 197 -4.12 -18.69 7.81
C ALA A 197 -2.92 -19.67 7.70
N LEU A 198 -1.71 -19.27 8.11
CA LEU A 198 -0.54 -20.14 8.04
C LEU A 198 -0.54 -21.20 9.14
N PRO A 199 -0.08 -22.44 8.83
CA PRO A 199 0.08 -23.48 9.83
C PRO A 199 1.02 -23.04 10.97
N GLU A 200 0.70 -23.42 12.22
CA GLU A 200 1.47 -23.03 13.41
C GLU A 200 2.96 -23.34 13.28
N LYS A 201 3.31 -24.49 12.73
CA LYS A 201 4.72 -24.87 12.49
C LYS A 201 5.46 -23.91 11.56
N VAL A 202 4.76 -23.29 10.61
CA VAL A 202 5.32 -22.29 9.70
C VAL A 202 5.49 -20.97 10.43
N ARG A 203 4.49 -20.55 11.20
CA ARG A 203 4.54 -19.35 12.05
C ARG A 203 5.74 -19.41 13.00
N GLN A 204 5.92 -20.52 13.69
CA GLN A 204 7.02 -20.71 14.64
C GLN A 204 8.39 -20.55 13.97
N LYS A 205 8.58 -21.13 12.77
CA LYS A 205 9.82 -20.97 12.01
C LYS A 205 10.13 -19.52 11.63
N PHE A 206 9.12 -18.72 11.31
CA PHE A 206 9.31 -17.29 11.06
C PHE A 206 9.68 -16.55 12.34
N LEU A 207 9.00 -16.84 13.46
CA LEU A 207 9.28 -16.23 14.76
C LEU A 207 10.74 -16.44 15.21
N GLU A 208 11.27 -17.64 14.97
CA GLU A 208 12.68 -17.99 15.28
C GLU A 208 13.69 -17.14 14.48
N GLN A 209 13.29 -16.63 13.31
CA GLN A 209 14.17 -15.82 12.46
C GLN A 209 14.05 -14.30 12.73
N ILE A 210 13.05 -13.87 13.48
CA ILE A 210 12.80 -12.45 13.78
C ILE A 210 13.57 -12.08 15.06
N PRO A 211 14.59 -11.20 15.00
CA PRO A 211 15.33 -10.80 16.20
C PRO A 211 14.48 -10.23 17.31
N LEU A 212 13.40 -9.50 17.01
CA LEU A 212 12.45 -9.02 18.03
C LEU A 212 11.55 -10.11 18.61
N GLY A 213 11.62 -11.36 18.13
CA GLY A 213 10.95 -12.53 18.68
C GLY A 213 9.42 -12.54 18.58
N ARG A 214 8.83 -11.65 17.77
CA ARG A 214 7.38 -11.54 17.59
C ARG A 214 7.00 -11.11 16.18
N MET A 215 5.77 -11.37 15.81
CA MET A 215 5.17 -10.73 14.62
C MET A 215 5.02 -9.22 14.85
N GLY A 216 5.14 -8.46 13.77
CA GLY A 216 4.76 -7.05 13.76
C GLY A 216 3.24 -6.90 13.75
N ARG A 217 2.72 -5.80 14.26
CA ARG A 217 1.31 -5.45 14.16
C ARG A 217 1.06 -4.58 12.93
N PRO A 218 -0.12 -4.67 12.29
CA PRO A 218 -0.47 -3.79 11.17
C PRO A 218 -0.33 -2.30 11.49
N GLU A 219 -0.62 -1.89 12.74
CA GLU A 219 -0.49 -0.52 13.21
C GLU A 219 0.97 -0.04 13.15
N GLU A 220 1.95 -0.91 13.45
CA GLU A 220 3.37 -0.55 13.41
C GLU A 220 3.82 -0.23 11.97
N VAL A 221 3.22 -0.89 10.97
CA VAL A 221 3.44 -0.57 9.57
C VAL A 221 2.72 0.74 9.19
N ALA A 222 1.50 0.93 9.66
CA ALA A 222 0.69 2.13 9.40
C ALA A 222 1.36 3.40 9.94
N GLU A 223 1.99 3.34 11.12
CA GLU A 223 2.77 4.45 11.69
C GLU A 223 3.92 4.88 10.76
N VAL A 224 4.66 3.93 10.20
CA VAL A 224 5.76 4.22 9.27
C VAL A 224 5.24 4.81 7.96
N VAL A 225 4.13 4.29 7.42
CA VAL A 225 3.48 4.84 6.22
C VAL A 225 3.05 6.28 6.46
N TYR A 226 2.38 6.54 7.58
CA TYR A 226 1.92 7.87 7.97
C TYR A 226 3.10 8.84 8.14
N TRP A 227 4.14 8.42 8.89
CA TRP A 227 5.36 9.22 9.08
C TRP A 227 6.04 9.56 7.75
N LEU A 228 6.15 8.61 6.82
CA LEU A 228 6.69 8.86 5.47
C LEU A 228 5.86 9.92 4.70
N CYS A 229 4.57 10.06 5.02
CA CYS A 229 3.69 11.03 4.40
C CYS A 229 3.63 12.38 5.15
N SER A 230 4.34 12.53 6.26
CA SER A 230 4.43 13.77 7.04
C SER A 230 5.63 14.64 6.62
N ASP A 231 5.65 15.89 7.10
CA ASP A 231 6.75 16.83 6.89
C ASP A 231 8.03 16.40 7.60
N SER A 232 7.93 15.59 8.65
CA SER A 232 9.08 15.00 9.35
C SER A 232 9.93 14.09 8.44
N ALA A 233 9.36 13.59 7.34
CA ALA A 233 10.05 12.80 6.33
C ALA A 233 10.36 13.60 5.04
N SER A 234 10.37 14.94 5.11
CA SER A 234 10.52 15.82 3.94
C SER A 234 11.80 15.59 3.12
N TYR A 235 12.85 15.06 3.73
CA TYR A 235 14.13 14.78 3.04
C TYR A 235 14.27 13.29 2.61
N LEU A 236 13.16 12.52 2.67
CA LEU A 236 13.15 11.11 2.29
C LEU A 236 12.39 10.89 0.99
N THR A 237 13.09 10.46 -0.05
CA THR A 237 12.51 10.00 -1.31
C THR A 237 13.35 8.88 -1.92
N GLY A 238 12.73 7.94 -2.63
CA GLY A 238 13.39 6.80 -3.25
C GLY A 238 13.83 5.70 -2.25
N GLN A 239 13.40 5.78 -0.99
CA GLN A 239 13.81 4.85 0.06
C GLN A 239 12.88 3.64 0.14
N VAL A 240 13.43 2.52 0.62
CA VAL A 240 12.69 1.33 1.03
C VAL A 240 12.89 1.17 2.53
N ILE A 241 11.84 1.42 3.30
CA ILE A 241 11.89 1.32 4.77
C ILE A 241 11.42 -0.07 5.19
N HIS A 242 12.31 -0.83 5.82
CA HIS A 242 12.02 -2.16 6.34
C HIS A 242 11.33 -2.08 7.71
N VAL A 243 10.13 -2.70 7.84
CA VAL A 243 9.38 -2.82 9.10
C VAL A 243 9.20 -4.30 9.37
N ASN A 244 10.25 -4.96 9.85
CA ASN A 244 10.36 -6.42 9.82
C ASN A 244 10.94 -7.07 11.09
N GLY A 245 11.08 -6.29 12.18
CA GLY A 245 11.62 -6.82 13.45
C GLY A 245 13.06 -7.33 13.39
N GLY A 246 13.83 -6.89 12.38
CA GLY A 246 15.21 -7.32 12.15
C GLY A 246 15.34 -8.58 11.28
N LEU A 247 14.25 -9.11 10.71
CA LEU A 247 14.27 -10.27 9.83
C LEU A 247 15.20 -10.07 8.61
N TYR A 248 15.36 -8.84 8.19
CA TYR A 248 16.34 -8.40 7.21
C TYR A 248 16.97 -7.07 7.68
N MET A 249 18.29 -7.02 7.69
CA MET A 249 19.10 -5.85 8.03
C MET A 249 20.16 -5.61 6.95
#